data_07116ee6e4bfb7465e775c8c458d499c
#
_entry.id   07116ee6e4bfb7465e775c8c458d499c
#
_cell.length_a   1.000
_cell.length_b   1.000
_cell.length_c   1.000
_cell.angle_alpha   90.00
_cell.angle_beta   90.00
_cell.angle_gamma   90.00
#
_symmetry.space_group_name_H-M   'P 1'
#
loop_
_entity.id
_entity.type
_entity.pdbx_description
1 polymer ?
#
loop_
_entity_poly.entity_id
_entity_poly.type
_entity_poly.pdbx_seq_one_letter_code
_entity_poly.pdbx_strand_id
1 'polypeptide(L)'
;MSKVGKFLRRTIGLIVAIGIGLLSLPGSARAQGQDCSVPASFYDAEPTLPKTTAAIASRQPVSIVAIGGASTLGRAAGSPDLAWPGRLAAALSSRFTAAPVTVDNRAVARQTAQEMASRLDREVIALKPTLVIWETGTTDAVQGTELDEFRQTIQAGIDRLRASGAEVVLMDMQFSRHTHAVINFDRYGSVLREVTDANEVPLFRRYDIMRHWAENGLFDLTTAGRDKLHLVASRLYDCIGRAVADFITRGALAGTGAPAANSGSHQ
;
A
#
# COMPACT_ATOMS: atom_id res chain seq x y z
N MET A 1 -32.86 -43.48 -89.96
CA MET A 1 -31.99 -44.55 -89.45
C MET A 1 -31.27 -44.00 -88.20
N SER A 2 -31.83 -44.25 -87.12
CA SER A 2 -31.44 -45.06 -85.97
C SER A 2 -30.02 -44.81 -85.38
N LYS A 3 -29.92 -44.33 -84.16
CA LYS A 3 -29.35 -45.12 -83.09
C LYS A 3 -29.57 -44.44 -81.75
N VAL A 4 -30.16 -45.20 -80.85
CA VAL A 4 -30.44 -44.98 -79.48
C VAL A 4 -29.12 -44.96 -78.64
N GLY A 5 -28.86 -43.97 -77.83
CA GLY A 5 -27.78 -43.91 -76.89
C GLY A 5 -28.30 -43.77 -75.43
N LYS A 6 -28.07 -44.75 -74.63
CA LYS A 6 -28.54 -44.90 -73.26
C LYS A 6 -27.87 -43.86 -72.33
N PHE A 7 -28.67 -43.05 -71.65
CA PHE A 7 -28.24 -42.19 -70.57
C PHE A 7 -28.05 -42.95 -69.22
N LEU A 8 -26.81 -43.01 -68.74
CA LEU A 8 -26.49 -43.53 -67.45
C LEU A 8 -26.46 -42.37 -66.42
N ARG A 9 -27.48 -42.33 -65.57
CA ARG A 9 -27.52 -41.35 -64.45
C ARG A 9 -26.52 -41.75 -63.41
N ARG A 10 -25.45 -40.93 -63.22
CA ARG A 10 -24.58 -40.96 -62.02
C ARG A 10 -25.15 -39.96 -61.03
N THR A 11 -25.66 -40.46 -59.89
CA THR A 11 -26.00 -39.71 -58.72
C THR A 11 -24.69 -39.36 -57.98
N ILE A 12 -24.37 -38.06 -57.97
CA ILE A 12 -23.27 -37.50 -57.15
C ILE A 12 -23.86 -37.17 -55.81
N GLY A 13 -23.47 -37.94 -54.77
CA GLY A 13 -23.80 -37.66 -53.39
C GLY A 13 -22.99 -36.47 -52.92
N LEU A 14 -23.67 -35.40 -52.52
CA LEU A 14 -23.08 -34.21 -51.91
C LEU A 14 -22.86 -34.47 -50.44
N ILE A 15 -21.61 -34.72 -50.04
CA ILE A 15 -21.20 -34.84 -48.62
C ILE A 15 -21.02 -33.39 -48.12
N VAL A 16 -22.00 -32.91 -47.33
CA VAL A 16 -21.85 -31.64 -46.59
C VAL A 16 -21.05 -31.94 -45.34
N ALA A 17 -19.77 -31.57 -45.37
CA ALA A 17 -18.91 -31.56 -44.18
C ALA A 17 -19.26 -30.32 -43.31
N ILE A 18 -20.01 -30.54 -42.23
CA ILE A 18 -20.24 -29.51 -41.21
C ILE A 18 -18.95 -29.35 -40.43
N GLY A 19 -18.14 -28.36 -40.81
CA GLY A 19 -16.99 -27.90 -40.01
C GLY A 19 -17.47 -27.21 -38.76
N ILE A 20 -17.36 -27.89 -37.61
CA ILE A 20 -17.53 -27.27 -36.30
C ILE A 20 -16.31 -26.37 -36.08
N GLY A 21 -16.45 -25.09 -36.42
CA GLY A 21 -15.49 -24.08 -36.07
C GLY A 21 -15.51 -23.88 -34.54
N LEU A 22 -14.46 -24.37 -33.85
CA LEU A 22 -14.20 -23.97 -32.48
C LEU A 22 -13.94 -22.47 -32.49
N LEU A 23 -14.95 -21.68 -32.09
CA LEU A 23 -14.74 -20.28 -31.71
C LEU A 23 -13.88 -20.31 -30.43
N SER A 24 -12.58 -20.12 -30.58
CA SER A 24 -11.68 -19.77 -29.49
C SER A 24 -12.09 -18.39 -28.99
N LEU A 25 -12.87 -18.34 -27.90
CA LEU A 25 -13.11 -17.12 -27.17
C LEU A 25 -11.74 -16.54 -26.77
N PRO A 26 -11.44 -15.27 -27.04
CA PRO A 26 -10.24 -14.65 -26.52
C PRO A 26 -10.37 -14.72 -25.00
N GLY A 27 -9.53 -15.54 -24.39
CA GLY A 27 -9.38 -15.58 -22.95
C GLY A 27 -9.09 -14.13 -22.53
N SER A 28 -10.00 -13.55 -21.74
CA SER A 28 -9.74 -12.25 -21.10
C SER A 28 -8.43 -12.40 -20.34
N ALA A 29 -7.36 -11.85 -20.90
CA ALA A 29 -6.12 -11.66 -20.19
C ALA A 29 -6.49 -10.74 -19.01
N ARG A 30 -6.85 -11.35 -17.87
CA ARG A 30 -6.82 -10.64 -16.60
C ARG A 30 -5.44 -10.04 -16.55
N ALA A 31 -5.36 -8.71 -16.61
CA ALA A 31 -4.15 -8.00 -16.26
C ALA A 31 -3.73 -8.62 -14.93
N GLN A 32 -2.63 -9.39 -14.94
CA GLN A 32 -2.07 -9.98 -13.74
C GLN A 32 -1.72 -8.78 -12.87
N GLY A 33 -2.61 -8.46 -11.93
CA GLY A 33 -2.37 -7.48 -10.91
C GLY A 33 -1.08 -7.93 -10.24
N GLN A 34 -0.07 -7.08 -10.29
CA GLN A 34 1.23 -7.38 -9.69
C GLN A 34 0.97 -7.86 -8.27
N ASP A 35 1.41 -9.06 -7.95
CA ASP A 35 1.20 -9.62 -6.63
C ASP A 35 2.03 -8.83 -5.63
N CYS A 36 1.38 -7.90 -4.92
CA CYS A 36 1.97 -7.13 -3.84
C CYS A 36 1.74 -7.81 -2.50
N SER A 37 1.65 -9.15 -2.49
CA SER A 37 1.45 -9.88 -1.24
C SER A 37 2.55 -9.53 -0.23
N VAL A 38 2.13 -9.37 1.01
CA VAL A 38 3.00 -9.13 2.14
C VAL A 38 2.89 -10.33 3.06
N PRO A 39 3.99 -11.05 3.33
CA PRO A 39 3.97 -12.15 4.28
C PRO A 39 3.40 -11.72 5.64
N ALA A 40 2.60 -12.57 6.26
CA ALA A 40 1.94 -12.26 7.54
C ALA A 40 2.95 -11.88 8.65
N SER A 41 4.17 -12.43 8.59
CA SER A 41 5.26 -12.12 9.52
C SER A 41 5.73 -10.67 9.51
N PHE A 42 5.40 -9.89 8.48
CA PHE A 42 5.67 -8.45 8.47
C PHE A 42 4.62 -7.62 9.23
N TYR A 43 3.54 -8.29 9.67
CA TYR A 43 2.49 -7.71 10.52
C TYR A 43 2.54 -8.35 11.91
N ASP A 44 3.73 -8.44 12.54
CA ASP A 44 4.05 -9.23 13.74
C ASP A 44 3.18 -8.93 14.98
N ALA A 45 2.54 -7.77 15.02
CA ALA A 45 1.49 -7.48 15.98
C ALA A 45 0.24 -7.06 15.22
N GLU A 46 -0.91 -7.61 15.58
CA GLU A 46 -2.17 -7.06 15.12
C GLU A 46 -2.29 -5.64 15.70
N PRO A 47 -2.23 -4.59 14.86
CA PRO A 47 -2.31 -3.24 15.38
C PRO A 47 -3.67 -3.06 16.04
N THR A 48 -3.70 -2.63 17.29
CA THR A 48 -4.96 -2.27 17.93
C THR A 48 -5.30 -0.83 17.58
N LEU A 49 -6.40 -0.64 16.84
CA LEU A 49 -6.90 0.68 16.43
C LEU A 49 -8.35 0.85 16.92
N PRO A 50 -8.58 0.93 18.25
CA PRO A 50 -9.93 0.87 18.84
C PRO A 50 -10.84 2.02 18.39
N LYS A 51 -10.33 3.23 18.17
CA LYS A 51 -11.14 4.37 17.71
C LYS A 51 -11.53 4.20 16.24
N THR A 52 -10.59 3.79 15.39
CA THR A 52 -10.84 3.46 13.98
C THR A 52 -11.84 2.31 13.89
N THR A 53 -11.68 1.27 14.72
CA THR A 53 -12.63 0.14 14.84
C THR A 53 -14.02 0.63 15.20
N ALA A 54 -14.15 1.45 16.25
CA ALA A 54 -15.43 1.96 16.72
C ALA A 54 -16.11 2.85 15.66
N ALA A 55 -15.35 3.71 14.97
CA ALA A 55 -15.89 4.56 13.91
C ALA A 55 -16.43 3.72 12.75
N ILE A 56 -15.67 2.72 12.27
CA ILE A 56 -16.10 1.82 11.20
C ILE A 56 -17.35 1.03 11.61
N ALA A 57 -17.35 0.43 12.81
CA ALA A 57 -18.48 -0.35 13.32
C ALA A 57 -19.76 0.49 13.45
N SER A 58 -19.62 1.75 13.85
CA SER A 58 -20.72 2.72 14.00
C SER A 58 -21.06 3.45 12.70
N ARG A 59 -20.42 3.10 11.56
CA ARG A 59 -20.59 3.77 10.27
C ARG A 59 -20.29 5.28 10.31
N GLN A 60 -19.43 5.69 11.24
CA GLN A 60 -18.98 7.07 11.36
C GLN A 60 -17.81 7.36 10.43
N PRO A 61 -17.61 8.62 10.00
CA PRO A 61 -16.46 9.00 9.19
C PRO A 61 -15.15 8.68 9.89
N VAL A 62 -14.18 8.13 9.14
CA VAL A 62 -12.80 7.92 9.56
C VAL A 62 -11.92 8.93 8.84
N SER A 63 -11.38 9.89 9.60
CA SER A 63 -10.43 10.88 9.09
C SER A 63 -9.00 10.42 9.39
N ILE A 64 -8.22 10.20 8.34
CA ILE A 64 -6.82 9.82 8.43
C ILE A 64 -5.95 10.99 7.96
N VAL A 65 -4.90 11.32 8.69
CA VAL A 65 -3.87 12.26 8.24
C VAL A 65 -2.57 11.50 8.05
N ALA A 66 -2.00 11.60 6.84
CA ALA A 66 -0.67 11.08 6.53
C ALA A 66 0.35 12.23 6.58
N ILE A 67 1.35 12.13 7.45
CA ILE A 67 2.48 13.05 7.53
C ILE A 67 3.76 12.29 7.19
N GLY A 68 4.66 12.91 6.44
CA GLY A 68 5.88 12.23 6.01
C GLY A 68 6.71 13.03 5.03
N GLY A 69 7.67 12.36 4.41
CA GLY A 69 8.65 12.94 3.48
C GLY A 69 8.23 12.87 2.01
N ALA A 70 9.23 12.81 1.13
CA ALA A 70 9.05 12.85 -0.32
C ALA A 70 8.25 11.66 -0.88
N SER A 71 8.37 10.48 -0.29
CA SER A 71 7.63 9.28 -0.70
C SER A 71 6.15 9.37 -0.36
N THR A 72 5.82 9.94 0.80
CA THR A 72 4.44 10.20 1.22
C THR A 72 3.81 11.31 0.38
N LEU A 73 4.59 12.38 0.05
CA LEU A 73 4.16 13.42 -0.86
C LEU A 73 3.86 12.88 -2.29
N GLY A 74 4.52 11.79 -2.70
CA GLY A 74 4.27 11.13 -3.98
C GLY A 74 4.95 11.78 -5.19
N ARG A 75 5.97 12.60 -5.01
CA ARG A 75 6.66 13.30 -6.11
C ARG A 75 7.09 12.38 -7.26
N ALA A 76 7.58 11.19 -6.93
CA ALA A 76 8.05 10.24 -7.93
C ALA A 76 6.93 9.66 -8.80
N ALA A 77 5.68 9.65 -8.34
CA ALA A 77 4.54 9.14 -9.10
C ALA A 77 3.88 10.20 -10.00
N GLY A 78 4.25 11.47 -9.86
CA GLY A 78 3.79 12.57 -10.70
C GLY A 78 2.43 13.19 -10.32
N SER A 79 1.64 12.54 -9.45
CA SER A 79 0.36 13.05 -8.96
C SER A 79 0.10 12.64 -7.52
N PRO A 80 -0.53 13.48 -6.69
CA PRO A 80 -0.93 13.12 -5.32
C PRO A 80 -1.82 11.88 -5.23
N ASP A 81 -2.74 11.68 -6.18
CA ASP A 81 -3.64 10.52 -6.21
C ASP A 81 -2.89 9.20 -6.47
N LEU A 82 -1.73 9.29 -7.09
CA LEU A 82 -0.83 8.17 -7.35
C LEU A 82 0.16 7.93 -6.21
N ALA A 83 0.21 8.82 -5.22
CA ALA A 83 0.95 8.63 -3.98
C ALA A 83 0.27 7.55 -3.11
N TRP A 84 1.03 6.92 -2.21
CA TRP A 84 0.46 5.87 -1.37
C TRP A 84 -0.73 6.33 -0.49
N PRO A 85 -0.81 7.59 0.03
CA PRO A 85 -1.99 8.02 0.78
C PRO A 85 -3.26 8.07 -0.07
N GLY A 86 -3.17 8.52 -1.34
CA GLY A 86 -4.29 8.48 -2.27
C GLY A 86 -4.75 7.05 -2.59
N ARG A 87 -3.79 6.14 -2.77
CA ARG A 87 -4.06 4.71 -2.97
C ARG A 87 -4.67 4.06 -1.73
N LEU A 88 -4.21 4.44 -0.54
CA LEU A 88 -4.80 4.04 0.74
C LEU A 88 -6.27 4.47 0.82
N ALA A 89 -6.56 5.73 0.52
CA ALA A 89 -7.91 6.26 0.53
C ALA A 89 -8.85 5.44 -0.37
N ALA A 90 -8.42 5.14 -1.61
CA ALA A 90 -9.19 4.32 -2.55
C ALA A 90 -9.40 2.90 -2.02
N ALA A 91 -8.35 2.26 -1.46
CA ALA A 91 -8.44 0.90 -0.94
C ALA A 91 -9.35 0.79 0.29
N LEU A 92 -9.26 1.73 1.25
CA LEU A 92 -10.13 1.73 2.43
C LEU A 92 -11.58 2.07 2.09
N SER A 93 -11.82 3.03 1.20
CA SER A 93 -13.18 3.38 0.75
C SER A 93 -13.88 2.20 0.05
N SER A 94 -13.13 1.39 -0.69
CA SER A 94 -13.69 0.18 -1.30
C SER A 94 -14.02 -0.93 -0.30
N ARG A 95 -13.32 -0.98 0.83
CA ARG A 95 -13.53 -1.99 1.90
C ARG A 95 -14.62 -1.58 2.89
N PHE A 96 -14.64 -0.31 3.26
CA PHE A 96 -15.54 0.23 4.26
C PHE A 96 -16.62 1.11 3.64
N THR A 97 -17.40 0.54 2.72
CA THR A 97 -18.43 1.28 1.95
C THR A 97 -19.52 1.94 2.82
N ALA A 98 -19.72 1.44 4.04
CA ALA A 98 -20.69 1.98 4.97
C ALA A 98 -20.14 3.10 5.88
N ALA A 99 -18.80 3.25 5.96
CA ALA A 99 -18.13 4.26 6.76
C ALA A 99 -17.28 5.13 5.82
N PRO A 100 -17.55 6.43 5.66
CA PRO A 100 -16.72 7.30 4.81
C PRO A 100 -15.30 7.37 5.35
N VAL A 101 -14.30 7.09 4.48
CA VAL A 101 -12.89 7.21 4.84
C VAL A 101 -12.24 8.29 4.01
N THR A 102 -11.56 9.22 4.67
CA THR A 102 -10.75 10.26 4.02
C THR A 102 -9.29 10.14 4.44
N VAL A 103 -8.37 10.43 3.54
CA VAL A 103 -6.92 10.49 3.82
C VAL A 103 -6.40 11.84 3.37
N ASP A 104 -5.99 12.67 4.32
CA ASP A 104 -5.39 13.99 4.06
C ASP A 104 -3.87 13.85 4.07
N ASN A 105 -3.23 14.17 2.96
CA ASN A 105 -1.77 14.07 2.81
C ASN A 105 -1.10 15.41 3.18
N ARG A 106 -0.46 15.45 4.34
CA ARG A 106 0.30 16.58 4.89
C ARG A 106 1.82 16.41 4.79
N ALA A 107 2.27 15.60 3.84
CA ALA A 107 3.69 15.37 3.65
C ALA A 107 4.42 16.56 3.07
N VAL A 108 5.64 16.79 3.56
CA VAL A 108 6.59 17.77 3.03
C VAL A 108 7.94 17.08 2.79
N ALA A 109 8.47 17.23 1.59
CA ALA A 109 9.71 16.57 1.22
C ALA A 109 10.92 17.06 2.05
N ARG A 110 11.83 16.14 2.36
CA ARG A 110 13.10 16.40 3.04
C ARG A 110 12.98 16.90 4.49
N GLN A 111 11.86 16.69 5.15
CA GLN A 111 11.74 17.02 6.57
C GLN A 111 12.30 15.90 7.44
N THR A 112 12.99 16.31 8.51
CA THR A 112 13.34 15.47 9.65
C THR A 112 12.11 15.23 10.53
N ALA A 113 12.22 14.28 11.46
CA ALA A 113 11.20 14.05 12.49
C ALA A 113 10.89 15.33 13.28
N GLN A 114 11.91 16.10 13.63
CA GLN A 114 11.77 17.36 14.39
C GLN A 114 10.99 18.42 13.59
N GLU A 115 11.30 18.58 12.31
CA GLU A 115 10.56 19.51 11.45
C GLU A 115 9.11 19.10 11.25
N MET A 116 8.83 17.80 11.13
CA MET A 116 7.46 17.26 11.09
C MET A 116 6.75 17.51 12.42
N ALA A 117 7.40 17.22 13.56
CA ALA A 117 6.86 17.43 14.89
C ALA A 117 6.51 18.89 15.18
N SER A 118 7.29 19.84 14.64
CA SER A 118 7.07 21.28 14.84
C SER A 118 5.74 21.79 14.26
N ARG A 119 5.14 21.07 13.31
CA ARG A 119 3.89 21.45 12.64
C ARG A 119 2.69 20.55 12.97
N LEU A 120 2.85 19.56 13.88
CA LEU A 120 1.78 18.64 14.25
C LEU A 120 0.52 19.36 14.72
N ASP A 121 0.63 20.37 15.58
CA ASP A 121 -0.55 21.06 16.12
C ASP A 121 -1.35 21.77 15.03
N ARG A 122 -0.68 22.53 14.19
CA ARG A 122 -1.32 23.37 13.19
C ARG A 122 -1.84 22.59 11.99
N GLU A 123 -1.14 21.55 11.55
CA GLU A 123 -1.40 20.90 10.28
C GLU A 123 -1.97 19.48 10.39
N VAL A 124 -1.90 18.88 11.58
CA VAL A 124 -2.40 17.53 11.84
C VAL A 124 -3.49 17.55 12.90
N ILE A 125 -3.17 17.97 14.13
CA ILE A 125 -4.09 17.94 15.27
C ILE A 125 -5.30 18.86 15.06
N ALA A 126 -5.10 20.02 14.43
CA ALA A 126 -6.18 20.96 14.09
C ALA A 126 -7.26 20.33 13.19
N LEU A 127 -6.94 19.28 12.44
CA LEU A 127 -7.89 18.53 11.60
C LEU A 127 -8.71 17.49 12.39
N LYS A 128 -8.39 17.28 13.66
CA LYS A 128 -9.05 16.31 14.56
C LYS A 128 -9.15 14.91 13.93
N PRO A 129 -8.03 14.32 13.47
CA PRO A 129 -8.06 13.04 12.81
C PRO A 129 -8.44 11.90 13.76
N THR A 130 -9.09 10.87 13.23
CA THR A 130 -9.26 9.59 13.92
C THR A 130 -7.92 8.87 14.05
N LEU A 131 -7.13 8.88 12.95
CA LEU A 131 -5.85 8.18 12.84
C LEU A 131 -4.80 9.09 12.18
N VAL A 132 -3.60 9.06 12.72
CA VAL A 132 -2.41 9.68 12.09
C VAL A 132 -1.44 8.59 11.67
N ILE A 133 -1.03 8.61 10.41
CA ILE A 133 0.08 7.78 9.91
C ILE A 133 1.30 8.68 9.75
N TRP A 134 2.31 8.47 10.60
CA TRP A 134 3.53 9.28 10.59
C TRP A 134 4.70 8.51 10.00
N GLU A 135 5.04 8.82 8.75
CA GLU A 135 6.24 8.30 8.07
C GLU A 135 7.44 9.16 8.41
N THR A 136 8.52 8.53 8.94
CA THR A 136 9.69 9.30 9.41
C THR A 136 10.99 8.48 9.34
N GLY A 137 12.11 9.15 9.68
CA GLY A 137 13.43 8.54 9.81
C GLY A 137 14.29 8.59 8.55
N THR A 138 13.72 8.76 7.36
CA THR A 138 14.51 8.76 6.11
C THR A 138 15.44 9.97 6.05
N THR A 139 14.94 11.18 6.30
CA THR A 139 15.76 12.40 6.26
C THR A 139 16.72 12.45 7.44
N ASP A 140 16.28 11.98 8.61
CA ASP A 140 17.10 11.89 9.81
C ASP A 140 18.33 11.02 9.57
N ALA A 141 18.14 9.84 8.98
CA ALA A 141 19.23 8.94 8.62
C ALA A 141 20.18 9.54 7.57
N VAL A 142 19.65 10.27 6.59
CA VAL A 142 20.46 10.95 5.57
C VAL A 142 21.29 12.09 6.15
N GLN A 143 20.73 12.83 7.09
CA GLN A 143 21.40 13.98 7.73
C GLN A 143 22.27 13.57 8.93
N GLY A 144 22.12 12.33 9.43
CA GLY A 144 22.84 11.86 10.60
C GLY A 144 22.34 12.49 11.89
N THR A 145 21.03 12.74 12.02
CA THR A 145 20.40 13.22 13.27
C THR A 145 20.80 12.31 14.42
N GLU A 146 21.21 12.88 15.56
CA GLU A 146 21.58 12.10 16.74
C GLU A 146 20.42 11.22 17.20
N LEU A 147 20.70 9.94 17.51
CA LEU A 147 19.66 8.95 17.77
C LEU A 147 18.80 9.28 18.98
N ASP A 148 19.40 9.89 20.01
CA ASP A 148 18.66 10.28 21.21
C ASP A 148 17.74 11.47 20.94
N GLU A 149 18.15 12.42 20.11
CA GLU A 149 17.30 13.52 19.64
C GLU A 149 16.14 12.99 18.81
N PHE A 150 16.43 12.07 17.87
CA PHE A 150 15.41 11.41 17.05
C PHE A 150 14.40 10.66 17.93
N ARG A 151 14.87 9.87 18.92
CA ARG A 151 14.06 9.13 19.89
C ARG A 151 13.11 10.07 20.66
N GLN A 152 13.67 11.12 21.26
CA GLN A 152 12.90 12.10 22.05
C GLN A 152 11.83 12.79 21.19
N THR A 153 12.18 13.13 19.98
CA THR A 153 11.25 13.77 19.03
C THR A 153 10.07 12.86 18.70
N ILE A 154 10.32 11.58 18.40
CA ILE A 154 9.26 10.60 18.11
C ILE A 154 8.38 10.40 19.34
N GLN A 155 8.97 10.22 20.53
CA GLN A 155 8.23 10.07 21.77
C GLN A 155 7.30 11.26 22.02
N ALA A 156 7.85 12.48 22.00
CA ALA A 156 7.07 13.69 22.23
C ALA A 156 5.95 13.88 21.18
N GLY A 157 6.21 13.49 19.92
CA GLY A 157 5.20 13.54 18.88
C GLY A 157 4.05 12.56 19.10
N ILE A 158 4.35 11.33 19.50
CA ILE A 158 3.34 10.32 19.87
C ILE A 158 2.48 10.84 21.03
N ASP A 159 3.10 11.36 22.08
CA ASP A 159 2.39 11.86 23.27
C ASP A 159 1.42 12.99 22.89
N ARG A 160 1.86 13.94 22.06
CA ARG A 160 1.03 15.06 21.58
C ARG A 160 -0.14 14.57 20.74
N LEU A 161 0.09 13.65 19.81
CA LEU A 161 -0.97 13.08 18.97
C LEU A 161 -2.00 12.32 19.80
N ARG A 162 -1.56 11.49 20.74
CA ARG A 162 -2.46 10.75 21.64
C ARG A 162 -3.25 11.68 22.56
N ALA A 163 -2.59 12.71 23.11
CA ALA A 163 -3.25 13.73 23.95
C ALA A 163 -4.34 14.49 23.19
N SER A 164 -4.21 14.65 21.86
CA SER A 164 -5.24 15.24 21.01
C SER A 164 -6.44 14.32 20.75
N GLY A 165 -6.31 13.05 21.14
CA GLY A 165 -7.34 12.04 20.92
C GLY A 165 -7.15 11.22 19.63
N ALA A 166 -6.14 11.46 18.81
CA ALA A 166 -5.87 10.66 17.62
C ALA A 166 -5.24 9.30 17.95
N GLU A 167 -5.53 8.29 17.15
CA GLU A 167 -4.70 7.08 17.08
C GLU A 167 -3.45 7.35 16.26
N VAL A 168 -2.38 6.61 16.51
CA VAL A 168 -1.09 6.78 15.82
C VAL A 168 -0.62 5.46 15.26
N VAL A 169 -0.21 5.48 14.00
CA VAL A 169 0.59 4.45 13.35
C VAL A 169 1.89 5.11 12.92
N LEU A 170 3.03 4.57 13.34
CA LEU A 170 4.30 4.96 12.74
C LEU A 170 4.55 4.14 11.47
N MET A 171 5.20 4.76 10.50
CA MET A 171 5.70 4.10 9.30
C MET A 171 7.18 4.37 9.18
N ASP A 172 7.99 3.32 9.07
CA ASP A 172 9.43 3.44 8.94
C ASP A 172 9.86 3.86 7.51
N MET A 173 11.16 3.92 7.28
CA MET A 173 11.80 4.43 6.07
C MET A 173 11.44 3.61 4.84
N GLN A 174 11.67 4.20 3.67
CA GLN A 174 11.63 3.44 2.42
C GLN A 174 12.95 2.69 2.18
N PHE A 175 12.86 1.50 1.61
CA PHE A 175 14.02 0.75 1.14
C PHE A 175 14.35 1.10 -0.32
N SER A 176 15.63 1.26 -0.63
CA SER A 176 16.18 1.08 -1.97
C SER A 176 17.59 0.50 -1.87
N ARG A 177 17.99 -0.33 -2.82
CA ARG A 177 19.32 -0.98 -2.83
C ARG A 177 20.44 0.06 -2.78
N HIS A 178 20.28 1.17 -3.49
CA HIS A 178 21.30 2.22 -3.56
C HIS A 178 21.45 2.94 -2.21
N THR A 179 20.35 3.38 -1.61
CA THR A 179 20.41 4.10 -0.33
C THR A 179 20.83 3.20 0.82
N HIS A 180 20.37 1.95 0.83
CA HIS A 180 20.78 0.96 1.84
C HIS A 180 22.31 0.71 1.85
N ALA A 181 22.96 0.78 0.69
CA ALA A 181 24.42 0.57 0.59
C ALA A 181 25.24 1.71 1.20
N VAL A 182 24.67 2.91 1.35
CA VAL A 182 25.43 4.13 1.72
C VAL A 182 24.92 4.80 2.99
N ILE A 183 23.70 4.45 3.45
CA ILE A 183 23.06 5.06 4.63
C ILE A 183 22.69 3.96 5.62
N ASN A 184 23.08 4.15 6.88
CA ASN A 184 22.75 3.22 7.96
C ASN A 184 21.33 3.46 8.48
N PHE A 185 20.34 2.95 7.76
CA PHE A 185 18.93 3.01 8.17
C PHE A 185 18.61 2.14 9.39
N ASP A 186 19.37 1.06 9.62
CA ASP A 186 19.06 0.08 10.67
C ASP A 186 19.03 0.71 12.07
N ARG A 187 19.93 1.68 12.35
CA ARG A 187 19.96 2.38 13.63
C ARG A 187 18.67 3.16 13.91
N TYR A 188 18.16 3.88 12.90
CA TYR A 188 16.91 4.65 13.01
C TYR A 188 15.69 3.73 13.05
N GLY A 189 15.70 2.64 12.27
CA GLY A 189 14.67 1.60 12.35
C GLY A 189 14.61 0.93 13.72
N SER A 190 15.77 0.71 14.39
CA SER A 190 15.81 0.19 15.76
C SER A 190 15.19 1.16 16.75
N VAL A 191 15.51 2.45 16.66
CA VAL A 191 14.88 3.49 17.51
C VAL A 191 13.37 3.51 17.31
N LEU A 192 12.87 3.43 16.06
CA LEU A 192 11.42 3.40 15.80
C LEU A 192 10.78 2.18 16.45
N ARG A 193 11.36 0.99 16.32
CA ARG A 193 10.84 -0.23 16.96
C ARG A 193 10.81 -0.09 18.48
N GLU A 194 11.91 0.34 19.10
CA GLU A 194 11.99 0.52 20.55
C GLU A 194 10.94 1.51 21.08
N VAL A 195 10.75 2.65 20.39
CA VAL A 195 9.76 3.65 20.80
C VAL A 195 8.33 3.13 20.57
N THR A 196 8.06 2.46 19.46
CA THR A 196 6.73 1.90 19.20
C THR A 196 6.37 0.80 20.18
N ASP A 197 7.29 -0.10 20.47
CA ASP A 197 7.09 -1.18 21.46
C ASP A 197 6.85 -0.62 22.87
N ALA A 198 7.66 0.35 23.31
CA ALA A 198 7.51 0.98 24.62
C ALA A 198 6.19 1.76 24.79
N ASN A 199 5.61 2.22 23.70
CA ASN A 199 4.38 3.00 23.70
C ASN A 199 3.14 2.22 23.21
N GLU A 200 3.28 0.95 22.88
CA GLU A 200 2.20 0.16 22.26
C GLU A 200 1.58 0.89 21.04
N VAL A 201 2.44 1.47 20.19
CA VAL A 201 2.07 2.13 18.94
C VAL A 201 2.34 1.18 17.80
N PRO A 202 1.36 0.90 16.92
CA PRO A 202 1.61 0.07 15.75
C PRO A 202 2.68 0.66 14.82
N LEU A 203 3.62 -0.19 14.36
CA LEU A 203 4.63 0.16 13.37
C LEU A 203 4.35 -0.54 12.04
N PHE A 204 4.08 0.23 10.98
CA PHE A 204 4.06 -0.31 9.63
C PHE A 204 5.48 -0.42 9.08
N ARG A 205 6.00 -1.64 8.97
CA ARG A 205 7.38 -1.98 8.60
C ARG A 205 7.61 -1.87 7.09
N ARG A 206 7.45 -0.64 6.55
CA ARG A 206 7.59 -0.38 5.11
C ARG A 206 8.95 -0.77 4.56
N TYR A 207 10.02 -0.54 5.33
CA TYR A 207 11.38 -0.87 4.93
C TYR A 207 11.54 -2.36 4.63
N ASP A 208 11.10 -3.21 5.54
CA ASP A 208 11.19 -4.66 5.38
C ASP A 208 10.29 -5.17 4.24
N ILE A 209 9.08 -4.64 4.13
CA ILE A 209 8.15 -4.97 3.04
C ILE A 209 8.76 -4.61 1.68
N MET A 210 9.29 -3.40 1.53
CA MET A 210 9.91 -2.97 0.27
C MET A 210 11.17 -3.76 -0.05
N ARG A 211 11.98 -4.10 0.96
CA ARG A 211 13.15 -4.96 0.81
C ARG A 211 12.74 -6.34 0.29
N HIS A 212 11.73 -6.96 0.91
CA HIS A 212 11.19 -8.24 0.47
C HIS A 212 10.72 -8.19 -0.99
N TRP A 213 9.97 -7.17 -1.38
CA TRP A 213 9.56 -7.01 -2.78
C TRP A 213 10.74 -6.82 -3.74
N ALA A 214 11.77 -6.06 -3.35
CA ALA A 214 12.96 -5.87 -4.17
C ALA A 214 13.81 -7.14 -4.31
N GLU A 215 13.94 -7.93 -3.24
CA GLU A 215 14.64 -9.21 -3.24
C GLU A 215 13.93 -10.26 -4.10
N ASN A 216 12.60 -10.20 -4.18
CA ASN A 216 11.78 -11.04 -5.03
C ASN A 216 11.54 -10.47 -6.44
N GLY A 217 12.25 -9.41 -6.83
CA GLY A 217 12.23 -8.86 -8.18
C GLY A 217 10.97 -8.08 -8.56
N LEU A 218 10.09 -7.74 -7.59
CA LEU A 218 8.87 -7.01 -7.89
C LEU A 218 9.14 -5.55 -8.30
N PHE A 219 10.05 -4.88 -7.59
CA PHE A 219 10.37 -3.48 -7.81
C PHE A 219 11.86 -3.23 -7.76
N ASP A 220 12.39 -2.56 -8.76
CA ASP A 220 13.72 -1.99 -8.73
C ASP A 220 13.67 -0.53 -9.19
N LEU A 221 13.70 0.37 -8.22
CA LEU A 221 13.74 1.81 -8.46
C LEU A 221 15.11 2.29 -8.97
N THR A 222 16.15 1.47 -8.83
CA THR A 222 17.51 1.85 -9.19
C THR A 222 17.81 1.62 -10.67
N THR A 223 17.20 0.62 -11.29
CA THR A 223 17.39 0.28 -12.71
C THR A 223 16.36 0.92 -13.63
N ALA A 224 15.29 1.50 -13.09
CA ALA A 224 14.33 2.20 -13.89
C ALA A 224 14.96 3.45 -14.51
N GLY A 225 15.01 3.51 -15.84
CA GLY A 225 15.39 4.74 -16.54
C GLY A 225 14.48 5.91 -16.11
N ARG A 226 15.00 7.13 -16.24
CA ARG A 226 14.27 8.35 -15.79
C ARG A 226 12.87 8.46 -16.41
N ASP A 227 12.70 8.02 -17.63
CA ASP A 227 11.45 7.98 -18.38
C ASP A 227 10.41 7.00 -17.81
N LYS A 228 10.85 5.95 -17.10
CA LYS A 228 9.99 4.93 -16.49
C LYS A 228 9.83 5.06 -14.99
N LEU A 229 10.61 5.92 -14.35
CA LEU A 229 10.63 6.05 -12.89
C LEU A 229 9.25 6.34 -12.32
N HIS A 230 8.46 7.22 -12.94
CA HIS A 230 7.11 7.56 -12.48
C HIS A 230 6.15 6.36 -12.55
N LEU A 231 6.29 5.48 -13.56
CA LEU A 231 5.47 4.28 -13.68
C LEU A 231 5.80 3.28 -12.58
N VAL A 232 7.10 3.03 -12.34
CA VAL A 232 7.54 2.12 -11.29
C VAL A 232 7.14 2.66 -9.91
N ALA A 233 7.32 3.95 -9.67
CA ALA A 233 6.92 4.59 -8.42
C ALA A 233 5.39 4.53 -8.19
N SER A 234 4.59 4.81 -9.22
CA SER A 234 3.12 4.71 -9.12
C SER A 234 2.66 3.30 -8.78
N ARG A 235 3.27 2.26 -9.37
CA ARG A 235 2.97 0.86 -9.06
C ARG A 235 3.39 0.48 -7.64
N LEU A 236 4.58 0.90 -7.22
CA LEU A 236 5.07 0.70 -5.86
C LEU A 236 4.13 1.35 -4.84
N TYR A 237 3.72 2.60 -5.08
CA TYR A 237 2.83 3.32 -4.16
C TYR A 237 1.42 2.71 -4.11
N ASP A 238 0.95 2.09 -5.21
CA ASP A 238 -0.27 1.30 -5.20
C ASP A 238 -0.13 0.09 -4.26
N CYS A 239 0.98 -0.64 -4.34
CA CYS A 239 1.26 -1.76 -3.44
C CYS A 239 1.40 -1.31 -1.98
N ILE A 240 2.10 -0.20 -1.70
CA ILE A 240 2.21 0.37 -0.35
C ILE A 240 0.82 0.77 0.18
N GLY A 241 0.03 1.51 -0.61
CA GLY A 241 -1.31 1.93 -0.20
C GLY A 241 -2.22 0.75 0.16
N ARG A 242 -2.18 -0.33 -0.63
CA ARG A 242 -2.91 -1.57 -0.34
C ARG A 242 -2.39 -2.28 0.91
N ALA A 243 -1.07 -2.37 1.08
CA ALA A 243 -0.46 -3.00 2.26
C ALA A 243 -0.80 -2.22 3.55
N VAL A 244 -0.79 -0.88 3.51
CA VAL A 244 -1.24 -0.04 4.64
C VAL A 244 -2.73 -0.24 4.90
N ALA A 245 -3.56 -0.37 3.84
CA ALA A 245 -4.98 -0.66 3.99
C ALA A 245 -5.21 -2.03 4.63
N ASP A 246 -4.43 -3.05 4.27
CA ASP A 246 -4.47 -4.38 4.90
C ASP A 246 -4.11 -4.30 6.39
N PHE A 247 -3.04 -3.57 6.71
CA PHE A 247 -2.58 -3.34 8.08
C PHE A 247 -3.67 -2.66 8.94
N ILE A 248 -4.25 -1.57 8.46
CA ILE A 248 -5.32 -0.86 9.16
C ILE A 248 -6.57 -1.75 9.29
N THR A 249 -6.93 -2.50 8.24
CA THR A 249 -8.10 -3.38 8.25
C THR A 249 -7.94 -4.48 9.29
N ARG A 250 -6.75 -5.09 9.41
CA ARG A 250 -6.44 -6.08 10.46
C ARG A 250 -6.64 -5.47 11.84
N GLY A 251 -6.07 -4.29 12.09
CA GLY A 251 -6.22 -3.59 13.35
C GLY A 251 -7.66 -3.19 13.69
N ALA A 252 -8.43 -2.82 12.67
CA ALA A 252 -9.83 -2.46 12.86
C ALA A 252 -10.73 -3.68 13.08
N LEU A 253 -10.36 -4.87 12.60
CA LEU A 253 -11.15 -6.10 12.77
C LEU A 253 -10.72 -6.92 13.98
N ALA A 254 -9.49 -6.81 14.45
CA ALA A 254 -8.99 -7.53 15.61
C ALA A 254 -9.84 -7.29 16.88
N GLY A 255 -10.40 -6.07 17.03
CA GLY A 255 -11.29 -5.71 18.12
C GLY A 255 -12.75 -6.22 18.00
N THR A 256 -13.15 -6.76 16.84
CA THR A 256 -14.53 -7.19 16.60
C THR A 256 -14.75 -8.69 16.75
N GLY A 257 -13.69 -9.49 16.95
CA GLY A 257 -13.77 -10.96 16.98
C GLY A 257 -14.19 -11.60 15.65
N ALA A 258 -14.25 -10.81 14.57
CA ALA A 258 -14.58 -11.31 13.24
C ALA A 258 -13.38 -12.08 12.66
N PRO A 259 -13.57 -13.29 12.09
CA PRO A 259 -12.47 -14.02 11.47
C PRO A 259 -11.93 -13.22 10.29
N ALA A 260 -10.60 -13.09 10.23
CA ALA A 260 -9.93 -12.49 9.08
C ALA A 260 -10.40 -13.22 7.80
N ALA A 261 -10.87 -12.47 6.81
CA ALA A 261 -11.29 -13.01 5.54
C ALA A 261 -10.10 -13.76 4.91
N ASN A 262 -10.20 -15.07 4.90
CA ASN A 262 -9.21 -15.98 4.34
C ASN A 262 -9.11 -15.66 2.85
N SER A 263 -8.04 -15.01 2.42
CA SER A 263 -7.72 -14.86 1.00
C SER A 263 -7.41 -16.27 0.49
N GLY A 264 -8.41 -16.87 -0.16
CA GLY A 264 -8.43 -18.24 -0.58
C GLY A 264 -7.16 -18.67 -1.31
N SER A 265 -6.49 -19.63 -0.73
CA SER A 265 -5.58 -20.53 -1.40
C SER A 265 -6.38 -21.34 -2.43
N HIS A 266 -6.29 -21.00 -3.70
CA HIS A 266 -6.60 -21.95 -4.75
C HIS A 266 -5.34 -22.79 -5.03
N GLN A 267 -5.46 -24.07 -4.73
CA GLN A 267 -4.59 -25.15 -5.18
C GLN A 267 -4.54 -25.19 -6.71
#